data_a138785614a2a55b407789f34166a8ed
#
_entry.id   a138785614a2a55b407789f34166a8ed
#
_cell.length_a   1.000
_cell.length_b   1.000
_cell.length_c   1.000
_cell.angle_alpha   90.00
_cell.angle_beta   90.00
_cell.angle_gamma   90.00
#
_symmetry.space_group_name_H-M   'P 1'
#
loop_
_entity.id
_entity.type
_entity.pdbx_description
1 polymer ?
#
loop_
_entity_poly.entity_id
_entity_poly.type
_entity_poly.pdbx_seq_one_letter_code
_entity_poly.pdbx_strand_id
1 'polypeptide(L)'
;EVAEETGANVVVGSRFADCKKPFSARMAGSALITAMIFVTTRKRIEDPTSGMRLFDSKMIPLFANELDFGPEPDTISLLMRHGYQVEEMQVEMRERTAGESYLNFTKSVSYMLRISLSILIVQWFRRRK
;
A
#
# COMPACT_ATOMS: atom_id res chain seq x y z
N GLU A 1 16.53 1.96 11.07
CA GLU A 1 17.62 1.52 10.16
C GLU A 1 17.24 1.88 8.71
N VAL A 2 16.34 1.16 7.99
CA VAL A 2 15.98 1.51 6.61
C VAL A 2 15.43 2.93 6.48
N ALA A 3 14.55 3.36 7.37
CA ALA A 3 13.99 4.72 7.36
C ALA A 3 15.06 5.80 7.62
N GLU A 4 16.03 5.50 8.46
CA GLU A 4 17.15 6.39 8.79
C GLU A 4 18.16 6.47 7.65
N GLU A 5 18.48 5.34 7.04
CA GLU A 5 19.42 5.25 5.91
C GLU A 5 18.89 5.89 4.64
N THR A 6 17.61 5.72 4.35
CA THR A 6 16.98 6.23 3.13
C THR A 6 16.33 7.59 3.30
N GLY A 7 16.10 8.02 4.54
CA GLY A 7 15.30 9.22 4.83
C GLY A 7 13.81 9.06 4.48
N ALA A 8 13.34 7.81 4.36
CA ALA A 8 11.97 7.53 3.97
C ALA A 8 10.97 7.96 5.07
N ASN A 9 9.87 8.58 4.64
CA ASN A 9 8.78 8.96 5.53
C ASN A 9 7.88 7.76 5.87
N VAL A 10 7.83 6.78 4.96
CA VAL A 10 7.06 5.54 5.12
C VAL A 10 7.92 4.36 4.70
N VAL A 11 7.97 3.33 5.52
CA VAL A 11 8.56 2.03 5.16
C VAL A 11 7.48 0.96 5.22
N VAL A 12 7.30 0.25 4.11
CA VAL A 12 6.35 -0.86 3.98
C VAL A 12 7.10 -2.17 4.17
N GLY A 13 6.70 -2.98 5.15
CA GLY A 13 7.19 -4.34 5.30
C GLY A 13 6.57 -5.22 4.21
N SER A 14 7.35 -5.53 3.19
CA SER A 14 6.93 -6.25 1.99
C SER A 14 7.30 -7.74 2.07
N ARG A 15 6.38 -8.60 1.69
CA ARG A 15 6.65 -10.04 1.52
C ARG A 15 7.38 -10.33 0.23
N PHE A 16 7.41 -9.38 -0.69
CA PHE A 16 7.80 -9.57 -2.09
C PHE A 16 8.80 -8.53 -2.60
N ALA A 17 9.43 -7.75 -1.71
CA ALA A 17 10.44 -6.78 -2.13
C ALA A 17 11.58 -7.45 -2.89
N ASP A 18 12.07 -8.59 -2.38
CA ASP A 18 13.19 -9.35 -2.93
C ASP A 18 12.76 -10.70 -3.55
N CYS A 19 11.46 -11.03 -3.49
CA CYS A 19 10.94 -12.32 -3.93
C CYS A 19 9.86 -12.18 -4.99
N LYS A 20 9.79 -13.14 -5.92
CA LYS A 20 8.69 -13.19 -6.89
C LYS A 20 7.38 -13.59 -6.22
N LYS A 21 6.31 -12.90 -6.56
CA LYS A 21 4.96 -13.23 -6.10
C LYS A 21 4.54 -14.58 -6.66
N PRO A 22 3.97 -15.48 -5.84
CA PRO A 22 3.38 -16.71 -6.33
C PRO A 22 2.14 -16.39 -7.18
N PHE A 23 1.88 -17.23 -8.20
CA PHE A 23 0.70 -17.05 -9.03
C PHE A 23 -0.57 -17.50 -8.30
N SER A 24 -1.46 -16.55 -8.00
CA SER A 24 -2.78 -16.83 -7.44
C SER A 24 -3.75 -15.69 -7.79
N ALA A 25 -5.06 -15.92 -7.70
CA ALA A 25 -6.08 -14.88 -7.92
C ALA A 25 -5.90 -13.69 -6.97
N ARG A 26 -5.50 -13.95 -5.72
CA ARG A 26 -5.19 -12.92 -4.73
C ARG A 26 -3.97 -12.08 -5.14
N MET A 27 -2.96 -12.71 -5.71
CA MET A 27 -1.76 -12.03 -6.18
C MET A 27 -2.04 -11.23 -7.46
N ALA A 28 -2.94 -11.69 -8.32
CA ALA A 28 -3.40 -10.91 -9.47
C ALA A 28 -4.06 -9.59 -9.04
N GLY A 29 -4.90 -9.61 -8.01
CA GLY A 29 -5.48 -8.39 -7.43
C GLY A 29 -4.43 -7.44 -6.83
N SER A 30 -3.45 -7.97 -6.10
CA SER A 30 -2.33 -7.19 -5.58
C SER A 30 -1.49 -6.59 -6.72
N ALA A 31 -1.26 -7.34 -7.80
CA ALA A 31 -0.54 -6.85 -8.97
C ALA A 31 -1.29 -5.71 -9.68
N LEU A 32 -2.62 -5.76 -9.72
CA LEU A 32 -3.44 -4.68 -10.24
C LEU A 32 -3.25 -3.39 -9.43
N ILE A 33 -3.29 -3.48 -8.10
CA ILE A 33 -3.06 -2.32 -7.23
C ILE A 33 -1.63 -1.78 -7.43
N THR A 34 -0.62 -2.64 -7.50
CA THR A 34 0.77 -2.25 -7.80
C THR A 34 0.84 -1.49 -9.13
N ALA A 35 0.16 -1.98 -10.18
CA ALA A 35 0.12 -1.33 -11.48
C ALA A 35 -0.57 0.05 -11.40
N MET A 36 -1.67 0.18 -10.68
CA MET A 36 -2.37 1.46 -10.48
C MET A 36 -1.49 2.48 -9.74
N ILE A 37 -0.80 2.06 -8.69
CA ILE A 37 0.16 2.91 -7.97
C ILE A 37 1.26 3.35 -8.92
N PHE A 38 1.83 2.44 -9.70
CA PHE A 38 2.90 2.77 -10.66
C PHE A 38 2.43 3.77 -11.72
N VAL A 39 1.27 3.58 -12.31
CA VAL A 39 0.73 4.50 -13.33
C VAL A 39 0.53 5.91 -12.77
N THR A 40 0.14 6.01 -11.52
CA THR A 40 -0.23 7.28 -10.88
C THR A 40 0.95 7.99 -10.21
N THR A 41 1.92 7.26 -9.69
CA THR A 41 3.05 7.81 -8.92
C THR A 41 4.40 7.63 -9.61
N ARG A 42 4.47 6.78 -10.64
CA ARG A 42 5.70 6.36 -11.33
C ARG A 42 6.68 5.60 -10.43
N LYS A 43 6.28 5.24 -9.22
CA LYS A 43 7.05 4.39 -8.30
C LYS A 43 6.34 3.06 -8.12
N ARG A 44 7.09 1.97 -8.13
CA ARG A 44 6.57 0.62 -7.96
C ARG A 44 6.64 0.22 -6.49
N ILE A 45 5.54 -0.28 -5.98
CA ILE A 45 5.41 -0.88 -4.65
C ILE A 45 4.97 -2.32 -4.86
N GLU A 46 5.76 -3.27 -4.41
CA GLU A 46 5.52 -4.70 -4.65
C GLU A 46 4.42 -5.28 -3.75
N ASP A 47 4.30 -4.81 -2.51
CA ASP A 47 3.29 -5.29 -1.57
C ASP A 47 2.43 -4.16 -0.97
N PRO A 48 1.66 -3.45 -1.80
CA PRO A 48 0.85 -2.32 -1.33
C PRO A 48 -0.25 -2.73 -0.35
N THR A 49 -0.58 -4.02 -0.31
CA THR A 49 -1.60 -4.57 0.59
C THR A 49 -1.04 -5.01 1.94
N SER A 50 0.25 -4.86 2.18
CA SER A 50 0.85 -5.13 3.48
C SER A 50 0.33 -4.15 4.53
N GLY A 51 -0.09 -4.69 5.67
CA GLY A 51 -0.47 -3.91 6.84
C GLY A 51 0.71 -3.50 7.73
N MET A 52 1.91 -4.06 7.48
CA MET A 52 3.11 -3.72 8.24
C MET A 52 3.73 -2.45 7.66
N ARG A 53 3.56 -1.33 8.36
CA ARG A 53 4.05 -0.02 7.91
C ARG A 53 4.65 0.75 9.07
N LEU A 54 5.78 1.37 8.82
CA LEU A 54 6.41 2.35 9.70
C LEU A 54 6.18 3.74 9.12
N PHE A 55 5.79 4.69 9.95
CA PHE A 55 5.61 6.09 9.58
C PHE A 55 6.55 6.97 10.37
N ASP A 56 7.16 7.97 9.72
CA ASP A 56 7.91 9.02 10.38
C ASP A 56 6.98 9.84 11.31
N SER A 57 7.52 10.31 12.43
CA SER A 57 6.80 11.16 13.39
C SER A 57 6.20 12.42 12.76
N LYS A 58 6.80 12.93 11.69
CA LYS A 58 6.27 14.05 10.89
C LYS A 58 4.92 13.76 10.24
N MET A 59 4.57 12.47 10.08
CA MET A 59 3.28 12.04 9.54
C MET A 59 2.15 12.08 10.57
N ILE A 60 2.45 12.13 11.87
CA ILE A 60 1.46 12.11 12.95
C ILE A 60 0.45 13.27 12.83
N PRO A 61 0.88 14.54 12.64
CA PRO A 61 -0.07 15.64 12.45
C PRO A 61 -0.94 15.48 11.20
N LEU A 62 -0.40 14.88 10.13
CA LEU A 62 -1.15 14.63 8.90
C LEU A 62 -2.28 13.62 9.16
N PHE A 63 -1.99 12.51 9.82
CA PHE A 63 -3.00 11.52 10.18
C PHE A 63 -4.01 12.01 11.21
N ALA A 64 -3.59 12.87 12.13
CA ALA A 64 -4.48 13.43 13.16
C ALA A 64 -5.49 14.45 12.59
N ASN A 65 -5.13 15.14 11.53
CA ASN A 65 -5.97 16.20 10.94
C ASN A 65 -6.80 15.71 9.75
N GLU A 66 -6.40 14.60 9.12
CA GLU A 66 -7.07 14.03 7.96
C GLU A 66 -7.70 12.68 8.34
N LEU A 67 -9.00 12.67 8.58
CA LEU A 67 -9.77 11.49 9.04
C LEU A 67 -9.82 10.34 8.02
N ASP A 68 -9.42 10.57 6.77
CA ASP A 68 -9.53 9.60 5.67
C ASP A 68 -8.26 8.77 5.42
N PHE A 69 -7.23 8.89 6.24
CA PHE A 69 -6.02 8.08 6.11
C PHE A 69 -6.16 6.74 6.83
N GLY A 70 -6.72 5.76 6.13
CA GLY A 70 -6.73 4.37 6.58
C GLY A 70 -5.43 3.62 6.25
N PRO A 71 -5.26 2.39 6.77
CA PRO A 71 -4.12 1.52 6.44
C PRO A 71 -4.24 0.90 5.04
N GLU A 72 -4.99 1.50 4.16
CA GLU A 72 -5.30 0.99 2.83
C GLU A 72 -4.22 1.34 1.79
N PRO A 73 -4.12 0.60 0.66
CA PRO A 73 -3.12 0.86 -0.38
C PRO A 73 -3.21 2.24 -1.05
N ASP A 74 -4.40 2.82 -1.12
CA ASP A 74 -4.63 4.15 -1.67
C ASP A 74 -3.97 5.25 -0.86
N THR A 75 -3.84 5.08 0.47
CA THR A 75 -3.06 5.98 1.33
C THR A 75 -1.60 6.05 0.90
N ILE A 76 -0.97 4.92 0.55
CA ILE A 76 0.42 4.91 0.06
C ILE A 76 0.53 5.74 -1.22
N SER A 77 -0.37 5.52 -2.16
CA SER A 77 -0.40 6.27 -3.42
C SER A 77 -0.58 7.77 -3.20
N LEU A 78 -1.45 8.14 -2.26
CA LEU A 78 -1.70 9.53 -1.91
C LEU A 78 -0.46 10.19 -1.30
N LEU A 79 0.19 9.53 -0.34
CA LEU A 79 1.41 10.02 0.31
C LEU A 79 2.54 10.23 -0.70
N MET A 80 2.75 9.27 -1.60
CA MET A 80 3.76 9.39 -2.67
C MET A 80 3.49 10.59 -3.58
N ARG A 81 2.24 10.87 -3.88
CA ARG A 81 1.87 12.04 -4.69
C ARG A 81 2.03 13.37 -3.98
N HIS A 82 1.94 13.38 -2.66
CA HIS A 82 2.25 14.55 -1.84
C HIS A 82 3.77 14.74 -1.65
N GLY A 83 4.60 13.90 -2.28
CA GLY A 83 6.04 14.02 -2.26
C GLY A 83 6.72 13.29 -1.10
N TYR A 84 5.97 12.52 -0.31
CA TYR A 84 6.55 11.70 0.76
C TYR A 84 7.29 10.50 0.16
N GLN A 85 8.46 10.21 0.72
CA GLN A 85 9.26 9.06 0.32
C GLN A 85 8.71 7.79 0.96
N VAL A 86 8.39 6.81 0.11
CA VAL A 86 7.93 5.48 0.51
C VAL A 86 8.95 4.47 0.03
N GLU A 87 9.44 3.64 0.94
CA GLU A 87 10.37 2.54 0.65
C GLU A 87 9.76 1.22 1.08
N GLU A 88 10.24 0.13 0.48
CA GLU A 88 9.88 -1.23 0.88
C GLU A 88 11.08 -1.93 1.52
N MET A 89 10.79 -2.74 2.51
CA MET A 89 11.76 -3.61 3.17
C MET A 89 11.22 -5.04 3.15
N GLN A 90 12.06 -5.99 2.74
CA GLN A 90 11.71 -7.41 2.81
C GLN A 90 11.50 -7.85 4.26
N VAL A 91 10.36 -8.49 4.51
CA VAL A 91 10.03 -9.06 5.82
C VAL A 91 9.55 -10.50 5.65
N GLU A 92 9.94 -11.35 6.59
CA GLU A 92 9.40 -12.70 6.70
C GLU A 92 8.13 -12.66 7.55
N MET A 93 7.00 -12.97 6.91
CA MET A 93 5.74 -13.14 7.63
C MET A 93 5.49 -14.62 7.86
N ARG A 94 5.31 -14.99 9.13
CA ARG A 94 4.92 -16.36 9.49
C ARG A 94 3.49 -16.63 9.00
N GLU A 95 3.26 -17.86 8.55
CA GLU A 95 1.91 -18.32 8.23
C GLU A 95 1.02 -18.27 9.47
N ARG A 96 -0.27 -18.02 9.25
CA ARG A 96 -1.25 -18.03 10.33
C ARG A 96 -1.28 -19.41 10.98
N THR A 97 -1.06 -19.45 12.28
CA THR A 97 -1.18 -20.67 13.08
C THR A 97 -2.64 -20.98 13.48
N ALA A 98 -3.55 -19.99 13.40
CA ALA A 98 -4.97 -20.14 13.71
C ALA A 98 -5.80 -19.05 13.01
N GLY A 99 -7.10 -19.34 12.81
CA GLY A 99 -8.10 -18.43 12.27
C GLY A 99 -8.32 -18.54 10.76
N GLU A 100 -9.56 -18.33 10.36
CA GLU A 100 -9.96 -18.31 8.95
C GLU A 100 -9.73 -16.93 8.33
N SER A 101 -9.51 -16.91 7.00
CA SER A 101 -9.40 -15.66 6.27
C SER A 101 -10.76 -14.95 6.25
N TYR A 102 -10.84 -13.73 6.76
CA TYR A 102 -12.05 -12.91 6.71
C TYR A 102 -12.51 -12.59 5.27
N LEU A 103 -11.58 -12.62 4.31
CA LEU A 103 -11.84 -12.29 2.93
C LEU A 103 -12.16 -13.55 2.10
N ASN A 104 -13.42 -13.74 1.79
CA ASN A 104 -13.89 -14.67 0.76
C ASN A 104 -13.50 -14.14 -0.63
N PHE A 105 -13.46 -15.01 -1.65
CA PHE A 105 -13.06 -14.65 -3.02
C PHE A 105 -13.84 -13.43 -3.56
N THR A 106 -15.17 -13.43 -3.44
CA THR A 106 -16.03 -12.33 -3.90
C THR A 106 -15.76 -11.02 -3.15
N LYS A 107 -15.57 -11.07 -1.84
CA LYS A 107 -15.20 -9.90 -1.03
C LYS A 107 -13.82 -9.36 -1.39
N SER A 108 -12.87 -10.26 -1.71
CA SER A 108 -11.54 -9.87 -2.14
C SER A 108 -11.56 -9.15 -3.48
N VAL A 109 -12.32 -9.65 -4.46
CA VAL A 109 -12.46 -9.01 -5.78
C VAL A 109 -13.11 -7.64 -5.65
N SER A 110 -14.22 -7.54 -4.89
CA SER A 110 -14.90 -6.26 -4.64
C SER A 110 -13.97 -5.24 -3.95
N TYR A 111 -13.22 -5.68 -2.95
CA TYR A 111 -12.23 -4.85 -2.27
C TYR A 111 -11.15 -4.34 -3.25
N MET A 112 -10.58 -5.22 -4.08
CA MET A 112 -9.55 -4.86 -5.05
C MET A 112 -10.06 -3.85 -6.08
N LEU A 113 -11.29 -4.03 -6.59
CA LEU A 113 -11.94 -3.09 -7.51
C LEU A 113 -12.18 -1.74 -6.84
N ARG A 114 -12.70 -1.74 -5.61
CA ARG A 114 -12.93 -0.51 -4.84
C ARG A 114 -11.65 0.28 -4.63
N ILE A 115 -10.56 -0.37 -4.20
CA ILE A 115 -9.26 0.27 -3.98
C ILE A 115 -8.68 0.78 -5.30
N SER A 116 -8.76 0.01 -6.38
CA SER A 116 -8.29 0.44 -7.70
C SER A 116 -9.05 1.69 -8.19
N LEU A 117 -10.36 1.72 -8.02
CA LEU A 117 -11.17 2.90 -8.33
C LEU A 117 -10.83 4.08 -7.41
N SER A 118 -10.64 3.86 -6.11
CA SER A 118 -10.21 4.88 -5.17
C SER A 118 -8.89 5.54 -5.61
N ILE A 119 -7.90 4.74 -5.96
CA ILE A 119 -6.60 5.23 -6.45
C ILE A 119 -6.79 6.09 -7.71
N LEU A 120 -7.64 5.71 -8.64
CA LEU A 120 -7.87 6.46 -9.87
C LEU A 120 -8.71 7.73 -9.63
N ILE A 121 -9.83 7.61 -8.92
CA ILE A 121 -10.80 8.68 -8.74
C ILE A 121 -10.31 9.74 -7.77
N VAL A 122 -9.85 9.35 -6.58
CA VAL A 122 -9.34 10.28 -5.58
C VAL A 122 -8.15 11.07 -6.13
N GLN A 123 -7.33 10.40 -6.92
CA GLN A 123 -6.20 11.05 -7.57
C GLN A 123 -6.60 11.98 -8.70
N TRP A 124 -7.69 11.70 -9.42
CA TRP A 124 -8.21 12.56 -10.45
C TRP A 124 -8.83 13.84 -9.88
N PHE A 125 -9.65 13.72 -8.85
CA PHE A 125 -10.35 14.87 -8.25
C PHE A 125 -9.41 15.76 -7.39
N ARG A 126 -8.43 15.21 -6.71
CA ARG A 126 -7.46 16.02 -5.93
C ARG A 126 -6.39 16.72 -6.79
N ARG A 127 -6.34 16.47 -8.08
CA ARG A 127 -5.47 17.20 -9.02
C ARG A 127 -5.93 18.66 -9.27
N ARG A 128 -7.10 19.03 -8.77
CA ARG A 128 -7.75 20.33 -9.05
C ARG A 128 -7.74 21.32 -7.89
N LYS A 129 -6.98 21.08 -6.82
CA LYS A 129 -6.79 22.09 -5.76
C LYS A 129 -5.34 22.46 -5.60
#